data_8868451af0488469ee1cf92f8d2bd216
#
_entry.id   8868451af0488469ee1cf92f8d2bd216
#
_cell.length_a   1.000
_cell.length_b   1.000
_cell.length_c   1.000
_cell.angle_alpha   90.00
_cell.angle_beta   90.00
_cell.angle_gamma   90.00
#
_symmetry.space_group_name_H-M   'P 1'
#
loop_
_entity.id
_entity.type
_entity.pdbx_description
1 polymer ?
#
loop_
_entity_poly.entity_id
_entity_poly.type
_entity_poly.pdbx_seq_one_letter_code
_entity_poly.pdbx_strand_id
1 'polypeptide(L)'
;LFRLVGSEMCIRDRNIIEVKNVTLLRDQKVAEFPDAVTERGTKHLKKLIEALKQGYKPFVLFLTQIQGINNFKIAKDIDLNYYKNYLIAKKSGVKFLAYRCLLSNKEIKIEKKINIIDE
;
A
#
# COMPACT_ATOMS: atom_id res chain seq x y z
N LEU A 1 -9.52 -0.01 -18.73
CA LEU A 1 -9.54 1.21 -17.94
C LEU A 1 -9.96 0.94 -16.50
N PHE A 2 -9.28 1.54 -15.56
CA PHE A 2 -9.64 1.48 -14.15
C PHE A 2 -10.71 2.51 -13.83
N ARG A 3 -11.67 2.11 -13.00
CA ARG A 3 -12.67 3.02 -12.46
C ARG A 3 -12.28 3.42 -11.06
N LEU A 4 -12.23 4.72 -10.80
CA LEU A 4 -11.92 5.25 -9.49
C LEU A 4 -13.11 5.08 -8.55
N VAL A 5 -12.88 4.47 -7.39
CA VAL A 5 -13.87 4.30 -6.32
C VAL A 5 -13.27 4.89 -5.05
N GLY A 6 -13.73 6.08 -4.69
CA GLY A 6 -13.07 6.89 -3.68
C GLY A 6 -11.79 7.51 -4.23
N SER A 7 -11.03 8.22 -3.41
CA SER A 7 -9.88 9.00 -3.85
C SER A 7 -8.64 8.18 -4.21
N GLU A 8 -8.55 6.93 -3.76
CA GLU A 8 -7.32 6.12 -3.86
C GLU A 8 -7.57 4.69 -4.30
N MET A 9 -8.80 4.33 -4.68
CA MET A 9 -9.16 3.00 -5.16
C MET A 9 -9.52 3.02 -6.62
N CYS A 10 -8.99 2.05 -7.38
CA CYS A 10 -9.31 1.83 -8.77
C CYS A 10 -9.87 0.41 -8.95
N ILE A 11 -10.92 0.26 -9.75
CA ILE A 11 -11.52 -1.05 -10.05
C ILE A 11 -11.46 -1.30 -11.56
N ARG A 12 -10.98 -2.48 -11.93
CA ARG A 12 -11.04 -2.99 -13.29
C ARG A 12 -11.12 -4.51 -13.25
N ASP A 13 -12.11 -5.10 -13.96
CA ASP A 13 -12.23 -6.56 -14.11
C ASP A 13 -12.12 -7.31 -12.78
N ARG A 14 -12.80 -6.84 -11.74
CA ARG A 14 -12.77 -7.36 -10.38
C ARG A 14 -11.46 -7.11 -9.62
N ASN A 15 -10.47 -6.49 -10.21
CA ASN A 15 -9.29 -6.05 -9.48
C ASN A 15 -9.58 -4.72 -8.80
N ILE A 16 -9.26 -4.63 -7.52
CA ILE A 16 -9.33 -3.38 -6.76
C ILE A 16 -7.92 -3.03 -6.36
N ILE A 17 -7.47 -1.83 -6.71
CA ILE A 17 -6.13 -1.37 -6.36
C ILE A 17 -6.27 -0.15 -5.48
N GLU A 18 -5.79 -0.25 -4.25
CA GLU A 18 -5.67 0.89 -3.36
C GLU A 18 -4.23 1.36 -3.32
N VAL A 19 -4.04 2.65 -3.58
CA VAL A 19 -2.70 3.25 -3.62
C VAL A 19 -2.44 4.00 -2.32
N LYS A 20 -1.28 3.77 -1.74
CA LYS A 20 -0.80 4.47 -0.55
C LYS A 20 0.54 5.15 -0.86
N ASN A 21 0.60 6.45 -0.64
CA ASN A 21 1.85 7.19 -0.76
C ASN A 21 2.72 6.95 0.46
N VAL A 22 3.98 6.62 0.21
CA VAL A 22 4.96 6.30 1.26
C VAL A 22 6.01 7.39 1.29
N THR A 23 6.06 8.14 2.39
CA THR A 23 6.96 9.29 2.53
C THR A 23 7.89 9.17 3.72
N LEU A 24 7.66 8.22 4.62
CA LEU A 24 8.46 8.09 5.84
C LEU A 24 9.75 7.35 5.58
N LEU A 25 10.85 7.97 5.98
CA LEU A 25 12.19 7.38 5.90
C LEU A 25 12.92 7.67 7.21
N ARG A 26 12.88 6.74 8.15
CA ARG A 26 13.59 6.86 9.43
C ARG A 26 14.94 6.16 9.39
N ASP A 27 15.00 5.06 8.68
CA ASP A 27 16.22 4.33 8.36
C ASP A 27 16.54 4.63 6.89
N GLN A 28 17.74 5.04 6.58
CA GLN A 28 18.14 5.47 5.23
C GLN A 28 17.91 4.42 4.14
N LYS A 29 17.60 3.20 4.49
CA LYS A 29 17.47 2.09 3.54
C LYS A 29 16.06 1.54 3.42
N VAL A 30 15.14 1.92 4.29
CA VAL A 30 13.81 1.32 4.37
C VAL A 30 12.73 2.41 4.41
N ALA A 31 11.89 2.45 3.39
CA ALA A 31 10.70 3.30 3.40
C ALA A 31 9.63 2.65 4.29
N GLU A 32 8.81 3.45 4.95
CA GLU A 32 7.82 2.97 5.91
C GLU A 32 6.46 3.62 5.72
N PHE A 33 5.42 2.91 6.08
CA PHE A 33 4.03 3.40 6.14
C PHE A 33 3.33 2.74 7.34
N PRO A 34 2.45 3.44 8.06
CA PRO A 34 2.09 4.85 7.90
C PRO A 34 3.07 5.79 8.61
N ASP A 35 3.00 7.07 8.28
CA ASP A 35 3.80 8.11 8.95
C ASP A 35 3.14 8.62 10.23
N ALA A 36 1.87 8.30 10.43
CA ALA A 36 1.08 8.61 11.63
C ALA A 36 -0.03 7.57 11.76
N VAL A 37 -0.71 7.54 12.90
CA VAL A 37 -1.87 6.65 13.10
C VAL A 37 -2.92 6.94 12.03
N THR A 38 -3.39 5.88 11.36
CA THR A 38 -4.34 5.99 10.26
C THR A 38 -5.56 5.07 10.46
N GLU A 39 -6.59 5.58 11.11
CA GLU A 39 -7.86 4.85 11.21
C GLU A 39 -8.49 4.60 9.85
N ARG A 40 -8.36 5.56 8.95
CA ARG A 40 -8.84 5.44 7.56
C ARG A 40 -8.17 4.29 6.83
N GLY A 41 -6.85 4.17 6.98
CA GLY A 41 -6.10 3.07 6.36
C GLY A 41 -6.56 1.71 6.85
N THR A 42 -6.80 1.58 8.16
CA THR A 42 -7.33 0.35 8.74
C THR A 42 -8.73 0.02 8.21
N LYS A 43 -9.62 1.01 8.11
CA LYS A 43 -10.95 0.83 7.51
C LYS A 43 -10.86 0.36 6.06
N HIS A 44 -9.92 0.90 5.29
CA HIS A 44 -9.70 0.48 3.90
C HIS A 44 -9.27 -0.99 3.83
N LEU A 45 -8.38 -1.44 4.71
CA LEU A 45 -7.98 -2.85 4.76
C LEU A 45 -9.18 -3.77 5.03
N LYS A 46 -10.05 -3.38 5.96
CA LYS A 46 -11.27 -4.14 6.26
C LYS A 46 -12.22 -4.19 5.07
N LYS A 47 -12.36 -3.10 4.33
CA LYS A 47 -13.17 -3.07 3.10
C LYS A 47 -12.60 -3.98 2.02
N LEU A 48 -11.28 -4.05 1.90
CA LEU A 48 -10.64 -4.94 0.93
C LEU A 48 -10.85 -6.40 1.29
N ILE A 49 -10.84 -6.75 2.57
CA ILE A 49 -11.17 -8.10 3.02
C ILE A 49 -12.62 -8.45 2.66
N GLU A 50 -13.55 -7.52 2.86
CA GLU A 50 -14.95 -7.72 2.45
C GLU A 50 -15.08 -7.90 0.93
N ALA A 51 -14.30 -7.15 0.15
CA ALA A 51 -14.29 -7.27 -1.30
C ALA A 51 -13.85 -8.66 -1.76
N LEU A 52 -12.91 -9.30 -1.06
CA LEU A 52 -12.52 -10.68 -1.33
C LEU A 52 -13.72 -11.63 -1.27
N LYS A 53 -14.57 -11.46 -0.27
CA LYS A 53 -15.77 -12.30 -0.09
C LYS A 53 -16.77 -12.11 -1.22
N GLN A 54 -16.72 -10.98 -1.91
CA GLN A 54 -17.59 -10.67 -3.04
C GLN A 54 -16.98 -11.05 -4.39
N GLY A 55 -15.83 -11.71 -4.39
CA GLY A 55 -15.17 -12.18 -5.60
C GLY A 55 -14.21 -11.19 -6.25
N TYR A 56 -13.91 -10.09 -5.60
CA TYR A 56 -12.90 -9.13 -6.08
C TYR A 56 -11.49 -9.60 -5.73
N LYS A 57 -10.51 -9.06 -6.45
CA LYS A 57 -9.09 -9.31 -6.22
C LYS A 57 -8.44 -8.00 -5.74
N PRO A 58 -8.34 -7.80 -4.43
CA PRO A 58 -7.80 -6.55 -3.88
C PRO A 58 -6.30 -6.56 -3.80
N PHE A 59 -5.72 -5.40 -4.13
CA PHE A 59 -4.30 -5.09 -4.03
C PHE A 59 -4.11 -3.81 -3.26
N VAL A 60 -3.09 -3.74 -2.43
CA VAL A 60 -2.61 -2.50 -1.84
C VAL A 60 -1.24 -2.20 -2.45
N LEU A 61 -1.10 -1.02 -3.02
CA LEU A 61 0.10 -0.61 -3.72
C LEU A 61 0.76 0.53 -2.95
N PHE A 62 1.90 0.24 -2.34
CA PHE A 62 2.70 1.25 -1.65
C PHE A 62 3.66 1.89 -2.65
N LEU A 63 3.53 3.20 -2.86
CA LEU A 63 4.36 3.94 -3.80
C LEU A 63 5.25 4.92 -3.05
N THR A 64 6.55 4.85 -3.28
CA THR A 64 7.49 5.80 -2.71
C THR A 64 8.28 6.51 -3.81
N GLN A 65 8.54 7.80 -3.60
CA GLN A 65 9.40 8.60 -4.49
C GLN A 65 10.82 8.73 -3.95
N ILE A 66 11.11 8.09 -2.83
CA ILE A 66 12.43 8.16 -2.21
C ILE A 66 13.43 7.38 -3.07
N GLN A 67 14.42 8.09 -3.61
CA GLN A 67 15.40 7.49 -4.50
C GLN A 67 16.32 6.51 -3.76
N GLY A 68 16.73 5.46 -4.45
CA GLY A 68 17.66 4.49 -3.93
C GLY A 68 17.09 3.48 -2.95
N ILE A 69 15.81 3.58 -2.61
CA ILE A 69 15.16 2.67 -1.66
C ILE A 69 14.83 1.34 -2.35
N ASN A 70 15.20 0.24 -1.73
CA ASN A 70 14.92 -1.11 -2.20
C ASN A 70 14.05 -1.92 -1.26
N ASN A 71 13.75 -1.39 -0.08
CA ASN A 71 12.97 -2.08 0.95
C ASN A 71 11.91 -1.18 1.54
N PHE A 72 10.81 -1.80 1.93
CA PHE A 72 9.67 -1.15 2.55
C PHE A 72 9.18 -2.01 3.71
N LYS A 73 8.69 -1.39 4.77
CA LYS A 73 8.01 -2.09 5.86
C LYS A 73 6.86 -1.28 6.43
N ILE A 74 5.95 -1.98 7.11
CA ILE A 74 4.89 -1.33 7.87
C ILE A 74 5.49 -0.80 9.18
N ALA A 75 5.20 0.46 9.50
CA ALA A 75 5.67 1.12 10.71
C ALA A 75 4.80 0.70 11.91
N LYS A 76 5.00 -0.52 12.39
CA LYS A 76 4.17 -1.09 13.46
C LYS A 76 4.28 -0.34 14.78
N ASP A 77 5.38 0.33 15.03
CA ASP A 77 5.58 1.16 16.23
C ASP A 77 4.77 2.46 16.17
N ILE A 78 4.44 2.93 14.98
CA ILE A 78 3.60 4.13 14.79
C ILE A 78 2.13 3.76 14.86
N ASP A 79 1.72 2.67 14.19
CA ASP A 79 0.34 2.23 14.17
C ASP A 79 0.25 0.71 14.23
N LEU A 80 0.25 0.19 15.44
CA LEU A 80 0.16 -1.25 15.67
C LEU A 80 -1.14 -1.84 15.15
N ASN A 81 -2.24 -1.08 15.26
CA ASN A 81 -3.54 -1.54 14.77
C ASN A 81 -3.55 -1.71 13.25
N TYR A 82 -2.94 -0.77 12.53
CA TYR A 82 -2.76 -0.92 11.08
C TYR A 82 -1.94 -2.17 10.75
N TYR A 83 -0.85 -2.37 11.46
CA TYR A 83 0.02 -3.52 11.24
C TYR A 83 -0.73 -4.85 11.45
N LYS A 84 -1.50 -4.96 12.53
CA LYS A 84 -2.31 -6.15 12.81
C LYS A 84 -3.33 -6.42 11.71
N ASN A 85 -4.00 -5.37 11.23
CA ASN A 85 -4.98 -5.49 10.14
C ASN A 85 -4.30 -5.79 8.81
N TYR A 86 -3.11 -5.28 8.58
CA TYR A 86 -2.28 -5.64 7.44
C TYR A 86 -2.00 -7.15 7.41
N LEU A 87 -1.58 -7.72 8.53
CA LEU A 87 -1.32 -9.16 8.62
C LEU A 87 -2.59 -9.99 8.38
N ILE A 88 -3.72 -9.57 8.93
CA ILE A 88 -5.02 -10.22 8.71
C ILE A 88 -5.41 -10.17 7.24
N ALA A 89 -5.29 -9.00 6.62
CA ALA A 89 -5.62 -8.81 5.22
C ALA A 89 -4.73 -9.66 4.30
N LYS A 90 -3.44 -9.67 4.57
CA LYS A 90 -2.47 -10.48 3.82
C LYS A 90 -2.81 -11.98 3.91
N LYS A 91 -3.08 -12.46 5.10
CA LYS A 91 -3.48 -13.86 5.34
C LYS A 91 -4.80 -14.19 4.65
N SER A 92 -5.71 -13.25 4.58
CA SER A 92 -7.02 -13.42 3.94
C SER A 92 -6.95 -13.47 2.42
N GLY A 93 -5.89 -12.95 1.82
CA GLY A 93 -5.71 -12.98 0.37
C GLY A 93 -5.54 -11.62 -0.31
N VAL A 94 -5.56 -10.53 0.46
CA VAL A 94 -5.22 -9.20 -0.08
C VAL A 94 -3.74 -9.18 -0.45
N LYS A 95 -3.42 -8.72 -1.64
CA LYS A 95 -2.04 -8.67 -2.11
C LYS A 95 -1.44 -7.30 -1.85
N PHE A 96 -0.20 -7.30 -1.38
CA PHE A 96 0.54 -6.10 -1.05
C PHE A 96 1.79 -6.00 -1.92
N LEU A 97 1.96 -4.87 -2.57
CA LEU A 97 3.10 -4.59 -3.45
C LEU A 97 3.67 -3.23 -3.10
N ALA A 98 4.97 -3.08 -3.24
CA ALA A 98 5.64 -1.82 -3.04
C ALA A 98 6.51 -1.49 -4.24
N TYR A 99 6.46 -0.24 -4.69
CA TYR A 99 7.21 0.24 -5.84
C TYR A 99 7.88 1.57 -5.55
N ARG A 100 9.04 1.74 -6.14
CA ARG A 100 9.71 3.04 -6.22
C ARG A 100 9.28 3.73 -7.50
N CYS A 101 8.96 5.02 -7.41
CA CYS A 101 8.48 5.82 -8.51
C CYS A 101 9.40 7.00 -8.78
N LEU A 102 9.44 7.44 -10.02
CA LEU A 102 10.00 8.72 -10.41
C LEU A 102 8.87 9.69 -10.67
N LEU A 103 8.97 10.88 -10.08
CA LEU A 103 8.03 11.96 -10.31
C LEU A 103 8.66 12.98 -11.26
N SER A 104 8.00 13.25 -12.37
CA SER A 104 8.35 14.35 -13.26
C SER A 104 7.23 15.41 -13.24
N ASN A 105 7.46 16.55 -13.88
CA ASN A 105 6.46 17.61 -13.97
C ASN A 105 5.19 17.20 -14.71
N LYS A 106 5.20 16.08 -15.41
CA LYS A 106 4.11 15.64 -16.29
C LYS A 106 3.53 14.28 -15.96
N GLU A 107 4.28 13.42 -15.23
CA GLU A 107 3.82 12.05 -15.00
C GLU A 107 4.50 11.42 -13.79
N ILE A 108 3.84 10.41 -13.24
CA ILE A 108 4.43 9.48 -12.25
C ILE A 108 4.79 8.21 -13.00
N LYS A 109 6.06 7.82 -12.93
CA LYS A 109 6.55 6.66 -13.62
C LYS A 109 7.06 5.62 -12.62
N ILE A 110 6.55 4.40 -12.72
CA ILE A 110 7.04 3.30 -11.89
C ILE A 110 8.44 2.93 -12.36
N GLU A 111 9.40 2.98 -11.44
CA GLU A 111 10.80 2.65 -11.72
C GLU A 111 11.13 1.21 -11.37
N LYS A 112 10.80 0.77 -10.16
CA LYS A 112 11.23 -0.54 -9.66
C LYS A 112 10.33 -1.06 -8.56
N LYS A 113 10.05 -2.37 -8.60
CA LYS A 113 9.43 -3.08 -7.49
C LYS A 113 10.44 -3.21 -6.36
N ILE A 114 10.01 -2.95 -5.13
CA ILE A 114 10.86 -3.08 -3.94
C ILE A 114 10.31 -4.13 -2.99
N ASN A 115 11.17 -4.63 -2.11
CA ASN A 115 10.82 -5.70 -1.19
C ASN A 115 10.01 -5.18 0.00
N ILE A 116 8.98 -5.93 0.39
CA ILE A 116 8.28 -5.68 1.65
C ILE A 116 8.91 -6.57 2.72
N ILE A 117 9.41 -5.95 3.76
CA ILE A 117 10.02 -6.66 4.89
C ILE A 117 8.94 -6.88 5.95
N ASP A 118 8.66 -8.13 6.26
CA ASP A 118 7.75 -8.52 7.33
C ASP A 118 8.57 -9.05 8.51
N GLU A 119 8.58 -8.30 9.59
CA GLU A 119 9.29 -8.69 10.82
C GLU A 119 8.31 -9.04 11.92
#